data_37558046153c61240deb48e2f04a8c3e
#
_entry.id   37558046153c61240deb48e2f04a8c3e
#
_cell.length_a   1.000
_cell.length_b   1.000
_cell.length_c   1.000
_cell.angle_alpha   90.00
_cell.angle_beta   90.00
_cell.angle_gamma   90.00
#
_symmetry.space_group_name_H-M   'P 1'
#
loop_
_entity.id
_entity.type
_entity.pdbx_description
1 polymer ?
#
loop_
_entity_poly.entity_id
_entity_poly.type
_entity_poly.pdbx_seq_one_letter_code
_entity_poly.pdbx_strand_id
1 'polypeptide(L)'
;MPHEFIPVAKPMIGPRERSAVDAVLASGMVVQGPQVAAFEEEFSEQVVGGVHTVAVNSGTSAQHLATLACGFPPGAEVIMPSFTFSATGNSVVISG
;
A
#
# COMPACT_ATOMS: atom_id res chain seq x y z
N MET A 1 -5.62 26.62 28.02
CA MET A 1 -5.00 25.27 28.07
C MET A 1 -4.27 25.07 26.77
N PRO A 2 -3.03 24.65 26.75
CA PRO A 2 -2.36 24.31 25.50
C PRO A 2 -3.12 23.14 24.86
N HIS A 3 -3.59 23.31 23.62
CA HIS A 3 -4.21 22.24 22.88
C HIS A 3 -3.11 21.25 22.47
N GLU A 4 -3.17 20.05 23.02
CA GLU A 4 -2.28 18.97 22.59
C GLU A 4 -2.62 18.59 21.15
N PHE A 5 -1.64 18.63 20.27
CA PHE A 5 -1.84 18.21 18.88
C PHE A 5 -2.04 16.70 18.81
N ILE A 6 -3.18 16.28 18.32
CA ILE A 6 -3.50 14.86 18.09
C ILE A 6 -3.19 14.54 16.63
N PRO A 7 -2.14 13.75 16.33
CA PRO A 7 -1.81 13.37 14.96
C PRO A 7 -2.84 12.40 14.39
N VAL A 8 -3.11 12.49 13.08
CA VAL A 8 -4.03 11.59 12.38
C VAL A 8 -3.51 10.14 12.40
N ALA A 9 -2.20 9.95 12.39
CA ALA A 9 -1.56 8.65 12.52
C ALA A 9 -0.24 8.77 13.29
N LYS A 10 0.09 7.73 14.06
CA LYS A 10 1.37 7.60 14.76
C LYS A 10 1.87 6.17 14.53
N PRO A 11 2.78 5.96 13.57
CA PRO A 11 3.37 4.64 13.33
C PRO A 11 4.09 4.12 14.56
N MET A 12 3.89 2.84 14.88
CA MET A 12 4.63 2.14 15.93
C MET A 12 5.85 1.47 15.28
N ILE A 13 7.01 2.09 15.43
CA ILE A 13 8.29 1.58 14.91
C ILE A 13 9.20 1.27 16.09
N GLY A 14 9.39 -0.03 16.32
CA GLY A 14 10.22 -0.56 17.38
C GLY A 14 11.59 -1.08 16.92
N PRO A 15 12.28 -1.79 17.80
CA PRO A 15 13.57 -2.41 17.47
C PRO A 15 13.46 -3.47 16.37
N ARG A 16 12.35 -4.19 16.27
CA ARG A 16 12.15 -5.24 15.26
C ARG A 16 12.13 -4.65 13.84
N GLU A 17 11.35 -3.59 13.63
CA GLU A 17 11.24 -2.92 12.34
C GLU A 17 12.59 -2.30 11.94
N ARG A 18 13.28 -1.67 12.87
CA ARG A 18 14.61 -1.11 12.64
C ARG A 18 15.62 -2.18 12.24
N SER A 19 15.65 -3.29 12.96
CA SER A 19 16.57 -4.41 12.66
C SER A 19 16.28 -5.03 11.29
N ALA A 20 15.01 -5.14 10.90
CA ALA A 20 14.65 -5.65 9.58
C ALA A 20 15.11 -4.73 8.44
N VAL A 21 14.94 -3.41 8.61
CA VAL A 21 15.42 -2.41 7.65
C VAL A 21 16.96 -2.43 7.56
N ASP A 22 17.64 -2.50 8.71
CA ASP A 22 19.09 -2.54 8.77
C ASP A 22 19.67 -3.77 8.06
N ALA A 23 19.04 -4.92 8.22
CA ALA A 23 19.41 -6.15 7.51
C ALA A 23 19.27 -6.01 5.99
N VAL A 24 18.22 -5.35 5.49
CA VAL A 24 18.05 -5.08 4.06
C VAL A 24 19.14 -4.14 3.54
N LEU A 25 19.44 -3.07 4.26
CA LEU A 25 20.50 -2.14 3.91
C LEU A 25 21.88 -2.83 3.88
N ALA A 26 22.17 -3.65 4.88
CA ALA A 26 23.40 -4.43 4.97
C ALA A 26 23.54 -5.45 3.82
N SER A 27 22.45 -5.99 3.32
CA SER A 27 22.47 -6.91 2.16
C SER A 27 22.79 -6.24 0.83
N GLY A 28 22.65 -4.91 0.74
CA GLY A 28 22.76 -4.15 -0.50
C GLY A 28 21.58 -4.34 -1.48
N MET A 29 20.61 -5.20 -1.16
CA MET A 29 19.44 -5.48 -1.99
C MET A 29 18.31 -4.50 -1.65
N VAL A 30 18.44 -3.26 -2.08
CA VAL A 30 17.47 -2.17 -1.79
C VAL A 30 16.41 -1.98 -2.88
N VAL A 31 16.36 -2.87 -3.83
CA VAL A 31 15.32 -2.95 -4.87
C VAL A 31 14.39 -4.13 -4.57
N GLN A 32 13.43 -4.37 -5.45
CA GLN A 32 12.56 -5.54 -5.36
C GLN A 32 13.38 -6.84 -5.31
N GLY A 33 13.19 -7.62 -4.26
CA GLY A 33 14.02 -8.80 -3.98
C GLY A 33 13.35 -9.77 -2.99
N PRO A 34 14.12 -10.61 -2.29
CA PRO A 34 13.59 -11.66 -1.43
C PRO A 34 12.62 -11.16 -0.34
N GLN A 35 12.84 -9.97 0.21
CA GLN A 35 11.97 -9.41 1.24
C GLN A 35 10.60 -9.01 0.67
N VAL A 36 10.54 -8.53 -0.55
CA VAL A 36 9.28 -8.22 -1.24
C VAL A 36 8.53 -9.52 -1.53
N ALA A 37 9.21 -10.53 -2.07
CA ALA A 37 8.59 -11.83 -2.34
C ALA A 37 8.03 -12.48 -1.07
N ALA A 38 8.79 -12.46 0.03
CA ALA A 38 8.32 -12.96 1.33
C ALA A 38 7.11 -12.18 1.85
N PHE A 39 7.09 -10.86 1.70
CA PHE A 39 5.94 -10.03 2.06
C PHE A 39 4.70 -10.36 1.23
N GLU A 40 4.84 -10.54 -0.07
CA GLU A 40 3.74 -10.92 -0.98
C GLU A 40 3.16 -12.28 -0.60
N GLU A 41 4.02 -13.27 -0.30
CA GLU A 41 3.61 -14.59 0.13
C GLU A 41 2.88 -14.57 1.48
N GLU A 42 3.48 -13.92 2.48
CA GLU A 42 2.89 -13.82 3.82
C GLU A 42 1.55 -13.07 3.79
N PHE A 43 1.45 -11.97 3.04
CA PHE A 43 0.21 -11.23 2.87
C PHE A 43 -0.86 -12.06 2.15
N SER A 44 -0.46 -12.79 1.11
CA SER A 44 -1.34 -13.72 0.38
C SER A 44 -1.96 -14.73 1.32
N GLU A 45 -1.15 -15.40 2.14
CA GLU A 45 -1.62 -16.47 3.02
C GLU A 45 -2.44 -15.95 4.21
N GLN A 46 -1.94 -14.91 4.89
CA GLN A 46 -2.50 -14.47 6.17
C GLN A 46 -3.65 -13.47 6.03
N VAL A 47 -3.71 -12.71 4.95
CA VAL A 47 -4.67 -11.61 4.81
C VAL A 47 -5.74 -11.90 3.76
N VAL A 48 -5.37 -12.45 2.61
CA VAL A 48 -6.31 -12.62 1.49
C VAL A 48 -6.63 -14.08 1.13
N GLY A 49 -6.27 -15.03 2.00
CA GLY A 49 -6.69 -16.43 1.87
C GLY A 49 -6.04 -17.18 0.71
N GLY A 50 -4.78 -16.88 0.40
CA GLY A 50 -3.99 -17.55 -0.63
C GLY A 50 -4.13 -16.96 -2.04
N VAL A 51 -4.83 -15.83 -2.17
CA VAL A 51 -4.91 -15.11 -3.46
C VAL A 51 -3.58 -14.42 -3.75
N HIS A 52 -3.10 -14.56 -4.99
CA HIS A 52 -1.84 -13.93 -5.41
C HIS A 52 -1.86 -12.41 -5.19
N THR A 53 -0.78 -11.90 -4.63
CA THR A 53 -0.60 -10.48 -4.29
C THR A 53 0.64 -9.91 -4.94
N VAL A 54 0.61 -8.63 -5.22
CA VAL A 54 1.75 -7.89 -5.80
C VAL A 54 1.98 -6.63 -4.99
N ALA A 55 3.19 -6.49 -4.45
CA ALA A 55 3.60 -5.30 -3.74
C ALA A 55 3.96 -4.16 -4.70
N VAL A 56 3.52 -2.96 -4.35
CA VAL A 56 3.80 -1.73 -5.10
C VAL A 56 4.33 -0.65 -4.16
N ASN A 57 4.90 0.39 -4.71
CA ASN A 57 5.61 1.42 -3.96
C ASN A 57 4.70 2.40 -3.19
N SER A 58 3.40 2.40 -3.43
CA SER A 58 2.46 3.31 -2.76
C SER A 58 1.01 2.81 -2.84
N GLY A 59 0.17 3.25 -1.90
CA GLY A 59 -1.27 3.01 -1.96
C GLY A 59 -1.92 3.62 -3.20
N THR A 60 -1.42 4.75 -3.70
CA THR A 60 -1.87 5.37 -4.95
C THR A 60 -1.65 4.43 -6.14
N SER A 61 -0.45 3.84 -6.25
CA SER A 61 -0.14 2.87 -7.30
C SER A 61 -1.00 1.61 -7.18
N ALA A 62 -1.24 1.13 -5.95
CA ALA A 62 -2.10 -0.02 -5.71
C ALA A 62 -3.53 0.22 -6.20
N GLN A 63 -4.13 1.36 -5.84
CA GLN A 63 -5.48 1.73 -6.27
C GLN A 63 -5.57 1.92 -7.79
N HIS A 64 -4.60 2.57 -8.39
CA HIS A 64 -4.55 2.79 -9.84
C HIS A 64 -4.48 1.45 -10.59
N LEU A 65 -3.55 0.57 -10.20
CA LEU A 65 -3.42 -0.75 -10.81
C LEU A 65 -4.65 -1.63 -10.60
N ALA A 66 -5.27 -1.59 -9.41
CA ALA A 66 -6.51 -2.30 -9.15
C ALA A 66 -7.65 -1.82 -10.05
N THR A 67 -7.79 -0.51 -10.22
CA THR A 67 -8.82 0.07 -11.11
C THR A 67 -8.59 -0.36 -12.56
N LEU A 68 -7.35 -0.32 -13.05
CA LEU A 68 -7.01 -0.81 -14.39
C LEU A 68 -7.29 -2.31 -14.55
N ALA A 69 -6.94 -3.11 -13.54
CA ALA A 69 -7.16 -4.56 -13.57
C ALA A 69 -8.63 -4.96 -13.59
N CYS A 70 -9.53 -4.12 -13.04
CA CYS A 70 -10.98 -4.34 -13.12
C CYS A 70 -11.53 -4.16 -14.53
N GLY A 71 -10.85 -3.45 -15.41
CA GLY A 71 -11.27 -3.26 -16.81
C GLY A 71 -12.63 -2.59 -16.95
N PHE A 72 -12.92 -1.58 -16.13
CA PHE A 72 -14.19 -0.87 -16.21
C PHE A 72 -14.40 -0.20 -17.57
N PRO A 73 -15.62 -0.24 -18.13
CA PRO A 73 -15.90 0.46 -19.37
C PRO A 73 -15.90 1.99 -19.16
N PRO A 74 -15.66 2.78 -20.21
CA PRO A 74 -15.78 4.25 -20.13
C PRO A 74 -17.17 4.67 -19.62
N GLY A 75 -17.18 5.61 -18.67
CA GLY A 75 -18.43 6.08 -18.05
C GLY A 75 -18.92 5.22 -16.89
N ALA A 76 -18.16 4.21 -16.45
CA ALA A 76 -18.48 3.46 -15.23
C ALA A 76 -18.45 4.38 -13.99
N GLU A 77 -19.36 4.13 -13.06
CA GLU A 77 -19.44 4.87 -11.80
C GLU A 77 -18.69 4.11 -10.70
N VAL A 78 -17.86 4.81 -9.92
CA VAL A 78 -17.11 4.24 -8.82
C VAL A 78 -17.50 4.94 -7.52
N ILE A 79 -17.95 4.16 -6.55
CA ILE A 79 -18.32 4.64 -5.21
C ILE A 79 -17.08 4.63 -4.32
N MET A 80 -16.81 5.75 -3.67
CA MET A 80 -15.68 5.89 -2.75
C MET A 80 -16.07 6.68 -1.50
N PRO A 81 -15.38 6.50 -0.35
CA PRO A 81 -15.62 7.32 0.84
C PRO A 81 -15.23 8.78 0.58
N SER A 82 -15.99 9.72 1.16
CA SER A 82 -15.67 11.15 1.08
C SER A 82 -14.50 11.55 1.98
N PHE A 83 -14.31 10.85 3.11
CA PHE A 83 -13.18 11.04 4.01
C PHE A 83 -12.07 10.05 3.64
N THR A 84 -11.24 10.44 2.70
CA THR A 84 -10.13 9.63 2.19
C THR A 84 -9.02 10.52 1.63
N PHE A 85 -7.88 9.94 1.34
CA PHE A 85 -6.81 10.62 0.65
C PHE A 85 -7.19 10.89 -0.82
N SER A 86 -6.79 12.03 -1.38
CA SER A 86 -7.14 12.42 -2.75
C SER A 86 -6.76 11.40 -3.83
N ALA A 87 -5.75 10.57 -3.55
CA ALA A 87 -5.33 9.48 -4.43
C ALA A 87 -6.47 8.52 -4.77
N THR A 88 -7.44 8.32 -3.87
CA THR A 88 -8.58 7.42 -4.11
C THR A 88 -9.42 7.86 -5.30
N GLY A 89 -9.76 9.13 -5.39
CA GLY A 89 -10.47 9.68 -6.55
C GLY A 89 -9.56 9.82 -7.78
N ASN A 90 -8.33 10.27 -7.57
CA ASN A 90 -7.38 10.47 -8.68
C ASN A 90 -7.03 9.17 -9.41
N SER A 91 -6.90 8.06 -8.69
CA SER A 91 -6.62 6.75 -9.31
C SER A 91 -7.72 6.31 -10.27
N VAL A 92 -8.99 6.60 -9.96
CA VAL A 92 -10.12 6.34 -10.84
C VAL A 92 -10.07 7.22 -12.08
N VAL A 93 -9.89 8.53 -11.89
CA VAL A 93 -9.85 9.51 -12.99
C VAL A 93 -8.70 9.23 -13.97
N ILE A 94 -7.52 8.86 -13.46
CA ILE A 94 -6.35 8.55 -14.29
C ILE A 94 -6.52 7.23 -15.06
N SER A 95 -7.35 6.34 -14.56
CA SER A 95 -7.60 5.05 -15.22
C SER A 95 -8.54 5.14 -16.43
N GLY A 96 -9.18 6.32 -16.68
CA GLY A 96 -10.14 6.57 -17.76
C GLY A 96 -11.57 6.35 -17.31
#